data_c3e331da58767759acdf5ca2e000ac0a
#
_entry.id   c3e331da58767759acdf5ca2e000ac0a
#
_cell.length_a   1.000
_cell.length_b   1.000
_cell.length_c   1.000
_cell.angle_alpha   90.00
_cell.angle_beta   90.00
_cell.angle_gamma   90.00
#
_symmetry.space_group_name_H-M   'P 1'
#
loop_
_entity.id
_entity.type
_entity.pdbx_description
1 polymer ?
#
loop_
_entity_poly.entity_id
_entity_poly.type
_entity_poly.pdbx_seq_one_letter_code
_entity_poly.pdbx_strand_id
1 'polypeptide(L)'
;TKVLLIDRPRNENNRDAFEQQLGIAGKIPEGAKVIAKDEKVIKTIAGTLPPHSAVSYVSLGQALEAVASGVPVKLLPVDKIEPETPTVKDGRYTLRRPVLLLSHNEPDPLVDAFEQFALSEDGQKIISESYTPLPKTSSP
;
A
#
# COMPACT_ATOMS: atom_id res chain seq x y z
N THR A 1 0.39 -16.75 -23.20
CA THR A 1 -0.76 -16.05 -22.62
C THR A 1 -0.35 -14.60 -22.37
N LYS A 2 -1.14 -13.65 -22.86
CA LYS A 2 -0.87 -12.21 -22.66
C LYS A 2 -1.34 -11.82 -21.24
N VAL A 3 -0.45 -11.24 -20.45
CA VAL A 3 -0.79 -10.74 -19.12
C VAL A 3 -1.38 -9.34 -19.22
N LEU A 4 -2.53 -9.10 -18.58
CA LEU A 4 -3.11 -7.78 -18.44
C LEU A 4 -2.34 -7.01 -17.35
N LEU A 5 -1.63 -5.97 -17.76
CA LEU A 5 -1.00 -5.05 -16.82
C LEU A 5 -1.99 -3.92 -16.48
N ILE A 6 -2.27 -3.76 -15.20
CA ILE A 6 -3.10 -2.67 -14.68
C ILE A 6 -2.19 -1.71 -13.92
N ASP A 7 -2.20 -0.45 -14.34
CA ASP A 7 -1.41 0.63 -13.78
C ASP A 7 -2.28 1.66 -13.07
N ARG A 8 -1.66 2.58 -12.36
CA ARG A 8 -2.30 3.67 -11.62
C ARG A 8 -2.14 4.99 -12.39
N PRO A 9 -3.01 6.00 -12.16
CA PRO A 9 -2.82 7.32 -12.73
C PRO A 9 -1.45 7.92 -12.40
N ARG A 10 -0.88 8.69 -13.33
CA ARG A 10 0.46 9.28 -13.16
C ARG A 10 0.59 10.27 -12.00
N ASN A 11 -0.52 10.83 -11.54
CA ASN A 11 -0.58 11.77 -10.42
C ASN A 11 -0.81 11.09 -9.06
N GLU A 12 -0.74 9.77 -8.99
CA GLU A 12 -0.88 9.03 -7.74
C GLU A 12 0.48 8.69 -7.14
N ASN A 13 0.67 9.05 -5.87
CA ASN A 13 1.91 8.77 -5.12
C ASN A 13 2.25 7.28 -5.05
N ASN A 14 1.24 6.40 -5.11
CA ASN A 14 1.45 4.94 -5.12
C ASN A 14 2.23 4.49 -6.36
N ARG A 15 1.96 5.11 -7.51
CA ARG A 15 2.67 4.81 -8.75
C ARG A 15 4.14 5.23 -8.67
N ASP A 16 4.40 6.46 -8.26
CA ASP A 16 5.77 6.96 -8.15
C ASP A 16 6.60 6.13 -7.19
N ALA A 17 6.06 5.80 -6.01
CA ALA A 17 6.74 4.94 -5.05
C ALA A 17 7.02 3.54 -5.62
N PHE A 18 6.06 2.92 -6.28
CA PHE A 18 6.20 1.61 -6.90
C PHE A 18 7.27 1.62 -8.01
N GLU A 19 7.21 2.59 -8.93
CA GLU A 19 8.16 2.72 -10.03
C GLU A 19 9.59 2.96 -9.53
N GLN A 20 9.75 3.82 -8.51
CA GLN A 20 11.07 4.15 -7.94
C GLN A 20 11.67 2.97 -7.20
N GLN A 21 10.89 2.31 -6.33
CA GLN A 21 11.38 1.20 -5.52
C GLN A 21 11.77 -0.02 -6.35
N LEU A 22 11.13 -0.23 -7.48
CA LEU A 22 11.48 -1.30 -8.42
C LEU A 22 12.50 -0.87 -9.50
N GLY A 23 12.88 0.40 -9.57
CA GLY A 23 13.79 0.91 -10.60
C GLY A 23 13.21 0.85 -12.02
N ILE A 24 11.87 0.95 -12.15
CA ILE A 24 11.14 0.86 -13.41
C ILE A 24 10.48 2.17 -13.83
N ALA A 25 10.91 3.29 -13.28
CA ALA A 25 10.36 4.61 -13.60
C ALA A 25 10.38 4.85 -15.14
N GLY A 26 9.23 5.17 -15.69
CA GLY A 26 9.04 5.39 -17.13
C GLY A 26 9.08 4.12 -18.00
N LYS A 27 9.15 2.92 -17.41
CA LYS A 27 9.21 1.65 -18.15
C LYS A 27 7.87 0.92 -18.22
N ILE A 28 6.81 1.44 -17.58
CA ILE A 28 5.47 0.86 -17.69
C ILE A 28 4.95 1.11 -19.11
N PRO A 29 4.53 0.05 -19.84
CA PRO A 29 4.06 0.18 -21.21
C PRO A 29 2.83 1.09 -21.33
N GLU A 30 2.76 1.90 -22.38
CA GLU A 30 1.59 2.78 -22.66
C GLU A 30 0.27 2.00 -22.84
N GLY A 31 0.32 0.72 -23.18
CA GLY A 31 -0.84 -0.16 -23.29
C GLY A 31 -1.37 -0.71 -21.96
N ALA A 32 -0.80 -0.32 -20.82
CA ALA A 32 -1.30 -0.71 -19.51
C ALA A 32 -2.68 -0.09 -19.25
N LYS A 33 -3.59 -0.86 -18.66
CA LYS A 33 -4.92 -0.36 -18.29
C LYS A 33 -4.82 0.49 -17.04
N VAL A 34 -5.21 1.76 -17.11
CA VAL A 34 -5.14 2.67 -15.96
C VAL A 34 -6.42 2.61 -15.13
N ILE A 35 -6.30 2.31 -13.83
CA ILE A 35 -7.41 2.28 -12.88
C ILE A 35 -6.99 2.99 -11.58
N ALA A 36 -7.78 3.98 -11.14
CA ALA A 36 -7.44 4.81 -9.97
C ALA A 36 -7.78 4.15 -8.61
N LYS A 37 -8.91 3.46 -8.50
CA LYS A 37 -9.39 2.93 -7.21
C LYS A 37 -8.91 1.51 -6.96
N ASP A 38 -8.33 1.24 -5.79
CA ASP A 38 -7.85 -0.09 -5.37
C ASP A 38 -8.93 -1.16 -5.49
N GLU A 39 -10.13 -0.89 -5.00
CA GLU A 39 -11.27 -1.80 -5.10
C GLU A 39 -11.57 -2.22 -6.55
N LYS A 40 -11.52 -1.26 -7.49
CA LYS A 40 -11.76 -1.53 -8.91
C LYS A 40 -10.61 -2.33 -9.54
N VAL A 41 -9.37 -2.08 -9.11
CA VAL A 41 -8.20 -2.87 -9.51
C VAL A 41 -8.40 -4.32 -9.08
N ILE A 42 -8.69 -4.55 -7.80
CA ILE A 42 -8.89 -5.88 -7.21
C ILE A 42 -10.01 -6.64 -7.92
N LYS A 43 -11.17 -6.00 -8.13
CA LYS A 43 -12.29 -6.59 -8.88
C LYS A 43 -11.91 -6.92 -10.33
N THR A 44 -11.11 -6.08 -10.98
CA THR A 44 -10.67 -6.33 -12.36
C THR A 44 -9.73 -7.52 -12.42
N ILE A 45 -8.77 -7.65 -11.49
CA ILE A 45 -7.86 -8.80 -11.41
C ILE A 45 -8.66 -10.09 -11.17
N ALA A 46 -9.56 -10.08 -10.17
CA ALA A 46 -10.37 -11.23 -9.82
C ALA A 46 -11.28 -11.71 -10.96
N GLY A 47 -11.78 -10.80 -11.79
CA GLY A 47 -12.65 -11.11 -12.93
C GLY A 47 -11.92 -11.31 -14.27
N THR A 48 -10.59 -11.21 -14.32
CA THR A 48 -9.84 -11.37 -15.58
C THR A 48 -9.69 -12.86 -15.95
N LEU A 49 -9.97 -13.16 -17.22
CA LEU A 49 -9.85 -14.50 -17.78
C LEU A 49 -8.76 -14.55 -18.86
N PRO A 50 -7.99 -15.66 -18.95
CA PRO A 50 -8.01 -16.79 -18.01
C PRO A 50 -7.51 -16.38 -16.61
N PRO A 51 -7.82 -17.14 -15.56
CA PRO A 51 -7.32 -16.86 -14.20
C PRO A 51 -5.80 -16.67 -14.18
N HIS A 52 -5.30 -15.83 -13.28
CA HIS A 52 -3.87 -15.51 -13.14
C HIS A 52 -3.22 -14.78 -14.32
N SER A 53 -4.03 -14.12 -15.16
CA SER A 53 -3.54 -13.36 -16.32
C SER A 53 -3.57 -11.85 -16.14
N ALA A 54 -3.75 -11.35 -14.93
CA ALA A 54 -3.69 -9.93 -14.62
C ALA A 54 -2.77 -9.65 -13.43
N VAL A 55 -2.09 -8.52 -13.45
CA VAL A 55 -1.20 -8.06 -12.36
C VAL A 55 -1.33 -6.57 -12.15
N SER A 56 -1.25 -6.13 -10.90
CA SER A 56 -1.24 -4.71 -10.50
C SER A 56 -0.61 -4.55 -9.13
N TYR A 57 -0.66 -3.34 -8.61
CA TYR A 57 -0.28 -2.98 -7.25
C TYR A 57 -1.38 -2.13 -6.61
N VAL A 58 -1.63 -2.36 -5.34
CA VAL A 58 -2.65 -1.69 -4.53
C VAL A 58 -2.12 -1.52 -3.10
N SER A 59 -2.84 -0.78 -2.25
CA SER A 59 -2.49 -0.70 -0.83
C SER A 59 -2.61 -2.06 -0.15
N LEU A 60 -1.67 -2.36 0.76
CA LEU A 60 -1.63 -3.65 1.45
C LEU A 60 -2.91 -3.92 2.24
N GLY A 61 -3.45 -2.91 2.95
CA GLY A 61 -4.68 -3.07 3.71
C GLY A 61 -5.85 -3.54 2.86
N GLN A 62 -6.07 -2.92 1.69
CA GLN A 62 -7.13 -3.32 0.76
C GLN A 62 -6.90 -4.72 0.17
N ALA A 63 -5.64 -5.08 -0.11
CA ALA A 63 -5.31 -6.39 -0.62
C ALA A 63 -5.56 -7.49 0.43
N LEU A 64 -5.16 -7.28 1.68
CA LEU A 64 -5.38 -8.22 2.78
C LEU A 64 -6.87 -8.40 3.09
N GLU A 65 -7.64 -7.31 3.10
CA GLU A 65 -9.10 -7.34 3.29
C GLU A 65 -9.78 -8.15 2.18
N ALA A 66 -9.39 -7.94 0.93
CA ALA A 66 -9.91 -8.69 -0.21
C ALA A 66 -9.67 -10.19 -0.08
N VAL A 67 -8.45 -10.59 0.29
CA VAL A 67 -8.10 -12.01 0.52
C VAL A 67 -8.89 -12.57 1.69
N ALA A 68 -9.00 -11.86 2.80
CA ALA A 68 -9.78 -12.28 3.97
C ALA A 68 -11.28 -12.43 3.65
N SER A 69 -11.81 -11.64 2.72
CA SER A 69 -13.18 -11.72 2.22
C SER A 69 -13.39 -12.78 1.13
N GLY A 70 -12.37 -13.57 0.81
CA GLY A 70 -12.47 -14.66 -0.19
C GLY A 70 -12.42 -14.21 -1.64
N VAL A 71 -11.98 -12.98 -1.93
CA VAL A 71 -11.77 -12.53 -3.31
C VAL A 71 -10.61 -13.32 -3.94
N PRO A 72 -10.77 -13.90 -5.14
CA PRO A 72 -9.76 -14.78 -5.76
C PRO A 72 -8.57 -13.98 -6.33
N VAL A 73 -7.80 -13.36 -5.45
CA VAL A 73 -6.55 -12.66 -5.76
C VAL A 73 -5.42 -13.22 -4.90
N LYS A 74 -4.20 -13.10 -5.37
CA LYS A 74 -2.99 -13.50 -4.66
C LYS A 74 -2.05 -12.31 -4.51
N LEU A 75 -1.55 -12.09 -3.31
CA LEU A 75 -0.47 -11.18 -3.06
C LEU A 75 0.86 -11.84 -3.49
N LEU A 76 1.72 -11.06 -4.12
CA LEU A 76 2.98 -11.59 -4.63
C LEU A 76 4.14 -11.19 -3.72
N PRO A 77 5.00 -12.15 -3.36
CA PRO A 77 6.23 -11.83 -2.64
C PRO A 77 7.17 -10.99 -3.53
N VAL A 78 7.95 -10.12 -2.88
CA VAL A 78 9.07 -9.40 -3.49
C VAL A 78 10.34 -9.87 -2.81
N ASP A 79 11.32 -10.28 -3.60
CA ASP A 79 12.58 -10.88 -3.11
C ASP A 79 12.36 -12.05 -2.13
N LYS A 80 11.34 -12.88 -2.38
CA LYS A 80 10.89 -14.01 -1.54
C LYS A 80 10.31 -13.60 -0.17
N ILE A 81 10.03 -12.32 0.04
CA ILE A 81 9.38 -11.82 1.25
C ILE A 81 7.90 -11.62 0.98
N GLU A 82 7.05 -12.22 1.79
CA GLU A 82 5.59 -12.10 1.68
C GLU A 82 5.11 -10.72 2.13
N PRO A 83 4.10 -10.13 1.45
CA PRO A 83 3.52 -8.84 1.79
C PRO A 83 2.54 -8.97 2.97
N GLU A 84 3.09 -8.97 4.17
CA GLU A 84 2.36 -9.07 5.42
C GLU A 84 2.65 -7.88 6.34
N THR A 85 1.73 -7.57 7.26
CA THR A 85 1.94 -6.46 8.21
C THR A 85 3.26 -6.55 8.97
N PRO A 86 3.69 -7.71 9.50
CA PRO A 86 4.99 -7.82 10.18
C PRO A 86 6.18 -7.53 9.26
N THR A 87 6.18 -8.05 8.03
CA THR A 87 7.30 -7.88 7.08
C THR A 87 7.39 -6.46 6.53
N VAL A 88 6.27 -5.76 6.41
CA VAL A 88 6.23 -4.33 6.09
C VAL A 88 6.73 -3.50 7.26
N LYS A 89 6.30 -3.84 8.48
CA LYS A 89 6.66 -3.13 9.71
C LYS A 89 8.15 -3.19 10.01
N ASP A 90 8.77 -4.36 9.88
CA ASP A 90 10.21 -4.56 10.12
C ASP A 90 11.11 -4.18 8.93
N GLY A 91 10.52 -3.83 7.80
CA GLY A 91 11.22 -3.35 6.61
C GLY A 91 11.73 -4.41 5.66
N ARG A 92 11.50 -5.69 5.93
CA ARG A 92 11.89 -6.77 5.01
C ARG A 92 11.13 -6.70 3.69
N TYR A 93 9.83 -6.38 3.72
CA TYR A 93 9.07 -6.12 2.49
C TYR A 93 9.36 -4.70 2.01
N THR A 94 10.08 -4.58 0.90
CA THR A 94 10.66 -3.32 0.43
C THR A 94 9.66 -2.38 -0.23
N LEU A 95 8.57 -2.89 -0.83
CA LEU A 95 7.52 -2.06 -1.42
C LEU A 95 6.64 -1.46 -0.32
N ARG A 96 7.16 -0.46 0.37
CA ARG A 96 6.48 0.27 1.44
C ARG A 96 6.76 1.76 1.33
N ARG A 97 5.86 2.57 1.88
CA ARG A 97 6.07 4.01 2.04
C ARG A 97 5.51 4.48 3.37
N PRO A 98 6.11 5.50 3.99
CA PRO A 98 5.56 6.10 5.19
C PRO A 98 4.30 6.90 4.88
N VAL A 99 3.36 6.91 5.81
CA VAL A 99 2.32 7.94 5.90
C VAL A 99 2.90 9.06 6.75
N LEU A 100 2.92 10.28 6.21
CA LEU A 100 3.49 11.44 6.87
C LEU A 100 2.37 12.35 7.37
N LEU A 101 2.49 12.78 8.62
CA LEU A 101 1.69 13.86 9.18
C LEU A 101 2.51 15.14 9.07
N LEU A 102 1.95 16.17 8.46
CA LEU A 102 2.59 17.47 8.26
C LEU A 102 1.80 18.51 9.00
N SER A 103 2.49 19.35 9.77
CA SER A 103 1.92 20.49 10.46
C SER A 103 2.69 21.77 10.11
N HIS A 104 2.10 22.92 10.44
CA HIS A 104 2.74 24.21 10.29
C HIS A 104 3.76 24.45 11.41
N ASN A 105 4.80 25.22 11.13
CA ASN A 105 5.88 25.50 12.11
C ASN A 105 5.44 26.38 13.31
N GLU A 106 4.26 26.99 13.24
CA GLU A 106 3.76 27.80 14.36
C GLU A 106 3.11 26.90 15.42
N PRO A 107 3.41 27.10 16.71
CA PRO A 107 2.81 26.32 17.78
C PRO A 107 1.30 26.48 17.81
N ASP A 108 0.58 25.36 17.72
CA ASP A 108 -0.87 25.29 17.90
C ASP A 108 -1.20 24.11 18.84
N PRO A 109 -1.72 24.39 20.05
CA PRO A 109 -2.01 23.36 21.03
C PRO A 109 -2.96 22.25 20.53
N LEU A 110 -3.86 22.57 19.59
CA LEU A 110 -4.79 21.57 19.03
C LEU A 110 -4.07 20.66 18.03
N VAL A 111 -3.18 21.22 17.22
CA VAL A 111 -2.33 20.44 16.30
C VAL A 111 -1.40 19.54 17.09
N ASP A 112 -0.72 20.07 18.10
CA ASP A 112 0.17 19.30 18.98
C ASP A 112 -0.58 18.15 19.68
N ALA A 113 -1.79 18.41 20.18
CA ALA A 113 -2.63 17.38 20.81
C ALA A 113 -3.04 16.28 19.82
N PHE A 114 -3.36 16.66 18.58
CA PHE A 114 -3.68 15.68 17.52
C PHE A 114 -2.45 14.83 17.13
N GLU A 115 -1.29 15.46 16.97
CA GLU A 115 -0.05 14.72 16.68
C GLU A 115 0.30 13.73 17.80
N GLN A 116 0.21 14.17 19.06
CA GLN A 116 0.42 13.31 20.22
C GLN A 116 -0.59 12.16 20.27
N PHE A 117 -1.87 12.43 19.98
CA PHE A 117 -2.88 11.40 19.89
C PHE A 117 -2.57 10.40 18.77
N ALA A 118 -2.25 10.86 17.58
CA ALA A 118 -1.91 10.01 16.44
C ALA A 118 -0.73 9.07 16.74
N LEU A 119 0.24 9.53 17.53
CA LEU A 119 1.41 8.74 17.96
C LEU A 119 1.16 7.90 19.21
N SER A 120 0.05 8.13 19.93
CA SER A 120 -0.31 7.36 21.13
C SER A 120 -0.70 5.92 20.82
N GLU A 121 -0.77 5.07 21.84
CA GLU A 121 -1.22 3.68 21.70
C GLU A 121 -2.65 3.58 21.11
N ASP A 122 -3.56 4.45 21.53
CA ASP A 122 -4.92 4.49 21.02
C ASP A 122 -4.97 4.96 19.57
N GLY A 123 -4.23 6.00 19.21
CA GLY A 123 -4.10 6.46 17.83
C GLY A 123 -3.50 5.38 16.91
N GLN A 124 -2.43 4.72 17.36
CA GLN A 124 -1.79 3.64 16.61
C GLN A 124 -2.69 2.41 16.47
N LYS A 125 -3.58 2.15 17.44
CA LYS A 125 -4.60 1.09 17.33
C LYS A 125 -5.59 1.40 16.22
N ILE A 126 -6.08 2.63 16.12
CA ILE A 126 -6.95 3.07 15.03
C ILE A 126 -6.23 2.96 13.68
N ILE A 127 -4.98 3.42 13.59
CA ILE A 127 -4.17 3.32 12.38
C ILE A 127 -4.01 1.86 11.94
N SER A 128 -3.87 0.92 12.89
CA SER A 128 -3.68 -0.50 12.57
C SER A 128 -4.86 -1.17 11.87
N GLU A 129 -6.03 -0.55 11.86
CA GLU A 129 -7.20 -1.07 11.15
C GLU A 129 -7.02 -1.04 9.62
N SER A 130 -6.23 -0.10 9.10
CA SER A 130 -6.05 0.09 7.64
C SER A 130 -4.60 0.25 7.20
N TYR A 131 -3.68 0.50 8.13
CA TYR A 131 -2.26 0.74 7.87
C TYR A 131 -1.38 -0.06 8.82
N THR A 132 -0.09 -0.14 8.50
CA THR A 132 0.91 -0.73 9.40
C THR A 132 1.29 0.30 10.47
N PRO A 133 1.03 0.04 11.77
CA PRO A 133 1.37 0.98 12.83
C PRO A 133 2.89 1.09 13.02
N LEU A 134 3.32 2.17 13.67
CA LEU A 134 4.72 2.36 14.03
C LEU A 134 5.23 1.20 14.91
N PRO A 135 6.52 0.86 14.82
CA PRO A 135 7.13 -0.05 15.79
C PRO A 135 6.92 0.50 17.21
N LYS A 136 6.56 -0.36 18.16
CA LYS A 136 6.58 0.07 19.57
C LYS A 136 8.02 0.47 19.89
N THR A 137 8.24 1.76 20.16
CA THR A 137 9.50 2.19 20.76
C THR A 137 9.57 1.49 22.11
N SER A 138 10.50 0.53 22.24
CA SER A 138 10.89 0.07 23.56
C SER A 138 11.43 1.29 24.28
N SER A 139 10.64 1.84 25.21
CA SER A 139 11.16 2.83 26.15
C SER A 139 12.40 2.25 26.83
N PRO A 140 13.46 3.04 26.95
CA PRO A 140 14.65 2.60 27.64
C PRO A 140 14.38 2.24 29.08
#